data_ac05c714c0495513bc83186a53e824ce
#
_entry.id   ac05c714c0495513bc83186a53e824ce
#
_cell.length_a   1.000
_cell.length_b   1.000
_cell.length_c   1.000
_cell.angle_alpha   90.00
_cell.angle_beta   90.00
_cell.angle_gamma   90.00
#
_symmetry.space_group_name_H-M   'P 1'
#
loop_
_entity.id
_entity.type
_entity.pdbx_description
1 polymer ?
#
loop_
_entity_poly.entity_id
_entity_poly.type
_entity_poly.pdbx_seq_one_letter_code
_entity_poly.pdbx_strand_id
1 'polypeptide(L)'
;MTAEEFIEKLQQYSSAQVFNPWADYDSECDIGPQAPVIRAANFLRYLKLRQNAHFLFIAEGLGYQGGHFSGMAMTSERILLGNHPDVEPQAVLGEWDYRRTSNPDSPRLNRTQKLYGFNEPTATVMWNAIARHGLSPCDTVLWNIFPFHPYKDGNILSNRTPTGEELDVGIEYARLLMQLIPGMKVVAIGRKSQQTLGKYGVACECVPHPSMGGANAFKKAVAELFAAQGGEK
;
A
#
# COMPACT_ATOMS: atom_id res chain seq x y z
N MET A 1 -2.45 -15.35 14.82
CA MET A 1 -1.71 -15.28 13.53
C MET A 1 -0.58 -14.29 13.70
N THR A 2 0.64 -14.63 13.30
CA THR A 2 1.80 -13.72 13.27
C THR A 2 1.86 -12.95 11.94
N ALA A 3 2.73 -11.94 11.85
CA ALA A 3 2.94 -11.21 10.60
C ALA A 3 3.58 -12.10 9.52
N GLU A 4 4.43 -13.03 9.91
CA GLU A 4 5.02 -14.04 9.04
C GLU A 4 3.95 -14.96 8.44
N GLU A 5 3.07 -15.54 9.26
CA GLU A 5 1.94 -16.38 8.82
C GLU A 5 0.98 -15.61 7.90
N PHE A 6 0.79 -14.30 8.13
CA PHE A 6 -0.02 -13.47 7.26
C PHE A 6 0.61 -13.32 5.87
N ILE A 7 1.92 -13.09 5.79
CA ILE A 7 2.65 -12.99 4.53
C ILE A 7 2.64 -14.34 3.78
N GLU A 8 2.83 -15.46 4.49
CA GLU A 8 2.72 -16.80 3.89
C GLU A 8 1.35 -17.03 3.24
N LYS A 9 0.26 -16.56 3.87
CA LYS A 9 -1.08 -16.62 3.27
C LYS A 9 -1.21 -15.75 2.02
N LEU A 10 -0.64 -14.54 2.03
CA LEU A 10 -0.62 -13.67 0.85
C LEU A 10 0.14 -14.32 -0.32
N GLN A 11 1.25 -14.97 -0.05
CA GLN A 11 2.07 -15.65 -1.06
C GLN A 11 1.35 -16.80 -1.77
N GLN A 12 0.32 -17.38 -1.15
CA GLN A 12 -0.44 -18.50 -1.73
C GLN A 12 -1.42 -18.07 -2.83
N TYR A 13 -1.76 -16.78 -2.92
CA TYR A 13 -2.72 -16.31 -3.91
C TYR A 13 -2.10 -16.22 -5.30
N SER A 14 -2.79 -16.78 -6.28
CA SER A 14 -2.46 -16.68 -7.70
C SER A 14 -3.74 -16.63 -8.55
N SER A 15 -3.78 -15.75 -9.53
CA SER A 15 -4.90 -15.61 -10.48
C SER A 15 -4.40 -15.03 -11.80
N ALA A 16 -5.13 -15.31 -12.88
CA ALA A 16 -4.82 -14.75 -14.19
C ALA A 16 -4.94 -13.21 -14.17
N GLN A 17 -4.01 -12.53 -14.86
CA GLN A 17 -3.97 -11.05 -14.92
C GLN A 17 -3.92 -10.35 -13.57
N VAL A 18 -3.34 -11.02 -12.56
CA VAL A 18 -3.04 -10.48 -11.24
C VAL A 18 -1.58 -10.79 -10.91
N PHE A 19 -0.84 -9.79 -10.48
CA PHE A 19 0.51 -9.94 -9.97
C PHE A 19 0.50 -9.93 -8.44
N ASN A 20 1.07 -10.96 -7.85
CA ASN A 20 1.26 -11.06 -6.41
C ASN A 20 2.65 -10.52 -6.03
N PRO A 21 2.78 -9.34 -5.42
CA PRO A 21 4.09 -8.75 -5.13
C PRO A 21 4.99 -9.62 -4.25
N TRP A 22 4.41 -10.48 -3.43
CA TRP A 22 5.15 -11.30 -2.45
C TRP A 22 5.48 -12.71 -2.95
N ALA A 23 4.94 -13.10 -4.12
CA ALA A 23 5.17 -14.42 -4.70
C ALA A 23 5.68 -14.35 -6.15
N ASP A 24 5.19 -13.40 -6.94
CA ASP A 24 5.49 -13.35 -8.37
C ASP A 24 6.77 -12.56 -8.68
N TYR A 25 7.41 -12.97 -9.77
CA TYR A 25 8.58 -12.34 -10.35
C TYR A 25 8.27 -11.86 -11.78
N ASP A 26 8.50 -10.58 -12.03
CA ASP A 26 8.43 -9.98 -13.36
C ASP A 26 9.82 -10.00 -14.00
N SER A 27 10.04 -10.94 -14.94
CA SER A 27 11.34 -11.11 -15.61
C SER A 27 11.80 -9.90 -16.43
N GLU A 28 10.89 -9.00 -16.81
CA GLU A 28 11.20 -7.80 -17.60
C GLU A 28 11.50 -6.58 -16.71
N CYS A 29 10.89 -6.50 -15.54
CA CYS A 29 10.93 -5.28 -14.73
C CYS A 29 11.57 -5.47 -13.36
N ASP A 30 11.62 -6.67 -12.81
CA ASP A 30 12.28 -6.93 -11.52
C ASP A 30 13.80 -7.11 -11.67
N ILE A 31 14.55 -6.78 -10.61
CA ILE A 31 16.02 -6.91 -10.58
C ILE A 31 16.49 -8.37 -10.62
N GLY A 32 15.60 -9.33 -10.39
CA GLY A 32 15.88 -10.75 -10.39
C GLY A 32 14.86 -11.57 -9.61
N PRO A 33 14.95 -12.90 -9.64
CA PRO A 33 13.98 -13.80 -9.01
C PRO A 33 13.87 -13.65 -7.48
N GLN A 34 14.79 -12.95 -6.83
CA GLN A 34 14.73 -12.62 -5.40
C GLN A 34 13.80 -11.43 -5.08
N ALA A 35 13.27 -10.72 -6.07
CA ALA A 35 12.44 -9.53 -5.86
C ALA A 35 11.21 -9.79 -4.97
N PRO A 36 10.41 -10.88 -5.12
CA PRO A 36 9.30 -11.16 -4.21
C PRO A 36 9.75 -11.40 -2.76
N VAL A 37 10.91 -12.03 -2.55
CA VAL A 37 11.48 -12.24 -1.20
C VAL A 37 11.85 -10.90 -0.56
N ILE A 38 12.43 -9.98 -1.33
CA ILE A 38 12.75 -8.62 -0.86
C ILE A 38 11.47 -7.88 -0.48
N ARG A 39 10.43 -7.93 -1.32
CA ARG A 39 9.13 -7.29 -1.04
C ARG A 39 8.46 -7.86 0.20
N ALA A 40 8.51 -9.18 0.39
CA ALA A 40 7.99 -9.84 1.58
C ALA A 40 8.74 -9.42 2.86
N ALA A 41 10.08 -9.34 2.81
CA ALA A 41 10.90 -8.89 3.95
C ALA A 41 10.63 -7.41 4.32
N ASN A 42 10.49 -6.53 3.33
CA ASN A 42 10.13 -5.13 3.54
C ASN A 42 8.73 -5.00 4.15
N PHE A 43 7.75 -5.76 3.67
CA PHE A 43 6.40 -5.75 4.20
C PHE A 43 6.32 -6.33 5.62
N LEU A 44 7.08 -7.38 5.92
CA LEU A 44 7.22 -7.89 7.28
C LEU A 44 7.77 -6.82 8.23
N ARG A 45 8.82 -6.10 7.82
CA ARG A 45 9.36 -4.98 8.61
C ARG A 45 8.32 -3.89 8.83
N TYR A 46 7.58 -3.52 7.78
CA TYR A 46 6.50 -2.55 7.83
C TYR A 46 5.42 -2.92 8.85
N LEU A 47 4.96 -4.18 8.87
CA LEU A 47 3.96 -4.67 9.82
C LEU A 47 4.50 -4.71 11.25
N LYS A 48 5.75 -5.16 11.47
CA LYS A 48 6.38 -5.20 12.79
C LYS A 48 6.49 -3.83 13.45
N LEU A 49 6.70 -2.78 12.68
CA LEU A 49 6.71 -1.40 13.19
C LEU A 49 5.31 -0.89 13.56
N ARG A 50 4.24 -1.52 13.07
CA ARG A 50 2.84 -1.07 13.16
C ARG A 50 1.95 -1.95 14.01
N GLN A 51 2.51 -2.78 14.89
CA GLN A 51 1.74 -3.70 15.73
C GLN A 51 0.73 -2.99 16.65
N ASN A 52 0.95 -1.71 16.95
CA ASN A 52 0.07 -0.87 17.76
C ASN A 52 -0.54 0.29 16.96
N ALA A 53 -0.70 0.13 15.65
CA ALA A 53 -1.27 1.16 14.81
C ALA A 53 -2.73 1.45 15.19
N HIS A 54 -3.11 2.74 15.14
CA HIS A 54 -4.45 3.21 15.48
C HIS A 54 -5.37 3.32 14.26
N PHE A 55 -4.80 3.48 13.05
CA PHE A 55 -5.56 3.68 11.82
C PHE A 55 -5.20 2.66 10.76
N LEU A 56 -6.24 2.16 10.07
CA LEU A 56 -6.13 1.36 8.87
C LEU A 56 -6.77 2.11 7.70
N PHE A 57 -5.96 2.72 6.84
CA PHE A 57 -6.43 3.36 5.62
C PHE A 57 -6.52 2.33 4.50
N ILE A 58 -7.73 2.19 3.91
CA ILE A 58 -8.00 1.19 2.89
C ILE A 58 -8.46 1.84 1.58
N ALA A 59 -7.69 1.63 0.50
CA ALA A 59 -8.09 1.91 -0.87
C ALA A 59 -8.61 0.64 -1.56
N GLU A 60 -9.01 0.69 -2.84
CA GLU A 60 -9.67 -0.43 -3.50
C GLU A 60 -8.68 -1.50 -3.99
N GLY A 61 -7.74 -1.15 -4.85
CA GLY A 61 -6.82 -2.10 -5.49
C GLY A 61 -5.38 -1.58 -5.54
N LEU A 62 -4.44 -2.52 -5.53
CA LEU A 62 -3.02 -2.21 -5.61
C LEU A 62 -2.63 -1.76 -7.02
N GLY A 63 -1.75 -0.77 -7.12
CA GLY A 63 -1.27 -0.24 -8.39
C GLY A 63 0.18 -0.61 -8.71
N TYR A 64 0.52 -0.66 -10.04
CA TYR A 64 1.88 -0.99 -10.47
C TYR A 64 2.92 0.05 -10.08
N GLN A 65 2.54 1.32 -9.93
CA GLN A 65 3.48 2.39 -9.57
C GLN A 65 3.86 2.40 -8.09
N GLY A 66 3.13 1.65 -7.26
CA GLY A 66 3.34 1.53 -5.83
C GLY A 66 3.65 0.10 -5.40
N GLY A 67 2.65 -0.58 -4.88
CA GLY A 67 2.80 -1.87 -4.21
C GLY A 67 3.35 -3.00 -5.08
N HIS A 68 3.22 -2.94 -6.40
CA HIS A 68 3.84 -3.93 -7.29
C HIS A 68 5.35 -4.06 -7.01
N PHE A 69 6.07 -2.94 -6.92
CA PHE A 69 7.52 -2.95 -6.66
C PHE A 69 7.90 -2.77 -5.19
N SER A 70 7.10 -2.06 -4.41
CA SER A 70 7.41 -1.86 -2.99
C SER A 70 6.97 -3.02 -2.08
N GLY A 71 5.95 -3.78 -2.48
CA GLY A 71 5.24 -4.74 -1.65
C GLY A 71 4.32 -4.11 -0.60
N MET A 72 4.06 -2.78 -0.69
CA MET A 72 3.25 -2.04 0.28
C MET A 72 2.23 -1.15 -0.42
N ALA A 73 0.99 -1.17 0.06
CA ALA A 73 -0.09 -0.35 -0.47
C ALA A 73 0.24 1.14 -0.35
N MET A 74 -0.11 1.92 -1.37
CA MET A 74 0.07 3.38 -1.38
C MET A 74 1.47 3.83 -0.91
N THR A 75 2.49 3.05 -1.28
CA THR A 75 3.88 3.32 -0.96
C THR A 75 4.71 3.04 -2.20
N SER A 76 5.39 4.07 -2.70
CA SER A 76 6.18 3.94 -3.91
C SER A 76 7.65 3.62 -3.62
N GLU A 77 8.30 2.94 -4.55
CA GLU A 77 9.72 2.61 -4.47
C GLU A 77 10.59 3.88 -4.34
N ARG A 78 10.18 5.00 -4.97
CA ARG A 78 10.87 6.29 -4.86
C ARG A 78 10.98 6.79 -3.42
N ILE A 79 9.94 6.61 -2.59
CA ILE A 79 9.97 6.95 -1.17
C ILE A 79 11.01 6.09 -0.46
N LEU A 80 10.96 4.79 -0.69
CA LEU A 80 11.81 3.82 0.00
C LEU A 80 13.30 3.95 -0.35
N LEU A 81 13.59 4.48 -1.56
CA LEU A 81 14.96 4.77 -2.03
C LEU A 81 15.49 6.15 -1.57
N GLY A 82 14.73 6.91 -0.79
CA GLY A 82 15.13 8.25 -0.36
C GLY A 82 15.14 9.30 -1.47
N ASN A 83 14.43 9.04 -2.56
CA ASN A 83 14.34 9.95 -3.72
C ASN A 83 13.06 10.80 -3.72
N HIS A 84 12.30 10.79 -2.62
CA HIS A 84 11.11 11.62 -2.48
C HIS A 84 11.47 12.91 -1.71
N PRO A 85 11.04 14.11 -2.18
CA PRO A 85 11.48 15.38 -1.59
C PRO A 85 10.95 15.64 -0.18
N ASP A 86 9.81 15.06 0.18
CA ASP A 86 9.08 15.41 1.41
C ASP A 86 8.92 14.22 2.38
N VAL A 87 9.31 13.01 2.00
CA VAL A 87 9.06 11.79 2.79
C VAL A 87 10.34 10.97 2.88
N GLU A 88 10.84 10.82 4.07
CA GLU A 88 12.03 10.02 4.34
C GLU A 88 11.69 8.52 4.42
N PRO A 89 12.56 7.62 3.95
CA PRO A 89 12.34 6.16 4.03
C PRO A 89 12.07 5.65 5.45
N GLN A 90 12.69 6.29 6.44
CA GLN A 90 12.55 5.96 7.86
C GLN A 90 11.12 6.12 8.37
N ALA A 91 10.32 7.01 7.78
CA ALA A 91 8.90 7.13 8.08
C ALA A 91 8.11 5.86 7.72
N VAL A 92 8.61 5.08 6.77
CA VAL A 92 7.96 3.85 6.29
C VAL A 92 8.50 2.61 7.00
N LEU A 93 9.82 2.44 7.00
CA LEU A 93 10.50 1.21 7.41
C LEU A 93 11.40 1.35 8.65
N GLY A 94 11.44 2.55 9.28
CA GLY A 94 12.41 2.83 10.35
C GLY A 94 13.85 2.71 9.83
N GLU A 95 14.77 2.36 10.70
CA GLU A 95 16.16 2.05 10.32
C GLU A 95 16.21 0.69 9.60
N TRP A 96 16.02 0.70 8.29
CA TRP A 96 16.00 -0.49 7.42
C TRP A 96 16.71 -0.19 6.12
N ASP A 97 17.60 -1.07 5.72
CA ASP A 97 18.27 -1.00 4.43
C ASP A 97 17.35 -1.52 3.33
N TYR A 98 16.61 -0.59 2.70
CA TYR A 98 15.71 -0.92 1.60
C TYR A 98 16.52 -1.30 0.35
N ARG A 99 16.26 -2.51 -0.16
CA ARG A 99 16.79 -2.94 -1.45
C ARG A 99 15.75 -2.76 -2.55
N ARG A 100 16.17 -2.10 -3.61
CA ARG A 100 15.37 -1.89 -4.82
C ARG A 100 14.94 -3.22 -5.44
N THR A 101 13.71 -3.31 -5.93
CA THR A 101 13.18 -4.49 -6.62
C THR A 101 12.95 -4.25 -8.11
N SER A 102 12.72 -3.02 -8.56
CA SER A 102 12.66 -2.71 -9.99
C SER A 102 14.06 -2.71 -10.62
N ASN A 103 14.19 -3.24 -11.83
CA ASN A 103 15.46 -3.30 -12.57
C ASN A 103 15.75 -1.96 -13.26
N PRO A 104 16.80 -1.19 -12.86
CA PRO A 104 17.15 0.06 -13.50
C PRO A 104 17.64 -0.11 -14.95
N ASP A 105 18.07 -1.31 -15.35
CA ASP A 105 18.52 -1.59 -16.71
C ASP A 105 17.39 -2.07 -17.64
N SER A 106 16.19 -2.33 -17.11
CA SER A 106 15.04 -2.77 -17.89
C SER A 106 14.71 -1.76 -19.02
N PRO A 107 14.54 -2.22 -20.28
CA PRO A 107 14.09 -1.37 -21.37
C PRO A 107 12.64 -0.87 -21.20
N ARG A 108 11.85 -1.50 -20.33
CA ARG A 108 10.46 -1.14 -20.04
C ARG A 108 10.35 0.12 -19.17
N LEU A 109 11.39 0.48 -18.43
CA LEU A 109 11.41 1.62 -17.54
C LEU A 109 11.89 2.88 -18.25
N ASN A 110 11.20 4.01 -18.00
CA ASN A 110 11.65 5.31 -18.46
C ASN A 110 12.84 5.83 -17.62
N ARG A 111 13.50 6.89 -18.10
CA ARG A 111 14.69 7.46 -17.45
C ARG A 111 14.47 7.80 -15.97
N THR A 112 13.33 8.38 -15.64
CA THR A 112 13.01 8.77 -14.26
C THR A 112 12.84 7.57 -13.34
N GLN A 113 12.15 6.52 -13.83
CA GLN A 113 11.99 5.26 -13.09
C GLN A 113 13.32 4.55 -12.89
N LYS A 114 14.20 4.56 -13.90
CA LYS A 114 15.55 3.99 -13.80
C LYS A 114 16.38 4.66 -12.72
N LEU A 115 16.37 5.99 -12.67
CA LEU A 115 17.19 6.76 -11.72
C LEU A 115 16.62 6.76 -10.30
N TYR A 116 15.30 6.94 -10.16
CA TYR A 116 14.68 7.27 -8.87
C TYR A 116 13.67 6.24 -8.36
N GLY A 117 13.45 5.13 -9.09
CA GLY A 117 12.39 4.19 -8.79
C GLY A 117 11.00 4.68 -9.23
N PHE A 118 10.02 3.79 -9.12
CA PHE A 118 8.62 4.11 -9.43
C PHE A 118 8.05 5.14 -8.46
N ASN A 119 7.16 6.00 -8.96
CA ASN A 119 6.45 7.00 -8.16
C ASN A 119 4.94 6.84 -8.30
N GLU A 120 4.26 6.66 -7.19
CA GLU A 120 2.80 6.63 -7.11
C GLU A 120 2.30 7.98 -6.57
N PRO A 121 1.52 8.75 -7.36
CA PRO A 121 1.02 10.06 -6.90
C PRO A 121 0.17 9.96 -5.63
N THR A 122 -0.64 8.91 -5.48
CA THR A 122 -1.43 8.67 -4.27
C THR A 122 -0.54 8.46 -3.04
N ALA A 123 0.56 7.70 -3.18
CA ALA A 123 1.53 7.49 -2.10
C ALA A 123 2.12 8.81 -1.61
N THR A 124 2.50 9.70 -2.52
CA THR A 124 3.00 11.05 -2.18
C THR A 124 2.00 11.82 -1.31
N VAL A 125 0.73 11.85 -1.68
CA VAL A 125 -0.30 12.59 -0.92
C VAL A 125 -0.55 11.95 0.44
N MET A 126 -0.61 10.60 0.50
CA MET A 126 -0.83 9.84 1.73
C MET A 126 0.29 10.09 2.74
N TRP A 127 1.54 9.84 2.36
CA TRP A 127 2.68 9.97 3.26
C TRP A 127 2.93 11.42 3.70
N ASN A 128 2.71 12.39 2.82
CA ASN A 128 2.75 13.81 3.18
C ASN A 128 1.67 14.18 4.20
N ALA A 129 0.47 13.63 4.08
CA ALA A 129 -0.60 13.88 5.05
C ALA A 129 -0.26 13.26 6.42
N ILE A 130 0.27 12.03 6.45
CA ILE A 130 0.69 11.35 7.68
C ILE A 130 1.81 12.14 8.38
N ALA A 131 2.86 12.54 7.64
CA ALA A 131 4.02 13.22 8.20
C ALA A 131 3.71 14.60 8.79
N ARG A 132 2.72 15.32 8.26
CA ARG A 132 2.43 16.72 8.65
C ARG A 132 1.57 16.87 9.91
N HIS A 133 0.90 15.82 10.39
CA HIS A 133 -0.09 15.96 11.47
C HIS A 133 0.36 15.45 12.84
N GLY A 134 1.66 15.25 13.05
CA GLY A 134 2.24 14.99 14.38
C GLY A 134 1.98 13.60 14.94
N LEU A 135 1.30 12.72 14.21
CA LEU A 135 1.23 11.31 14.56
C LEU A 135 2.50 10.58 14.11
N SER A 136 2.87 9.56 14.85
CA SER A 136 3.92 8.66 14.39
C SER A 136 3.50 8.01 13.06
N PRO A 137 4.36 7.97 12.05
CA PRO A 137 4.08 7.22 10.82
C PRO A 137 3.74 5.75 11.08
N CYS A 138 4.16 5.21 12.23
CA CYS A 138 3.84 3.85 12.66
C CYS A 138 2.42 3.71 13.24
N ASP A 139 1.71 4.80 13.51
CA ASP A 139 0.31 4.77 13.96
C ASP A 139 -0.67 4.47 12.82
N THR A 140 -0.18 4.36 11.58
CA THR A 140 -1.02 4.13 10.40
C THR A 140 -0.58 2.90 9.61
N VAL A 141 -1.54 2.08 9.23
CA VAL A 141 -1.37 1.00 8.24
C VAL A 141 -2.08 1.41 6.94
N LEU A 142 -1.40 1.30 5.82
CA LEU A 142 -1.96 1.51 4.49
C LEU A 142 -2.23 0.16 3.84
N TRP A 143 -3.42 -0.03 3.30
CA TRP A 143 -3.87 -1.30 2.71
C TRP A 143 -4.77 -1.09 1.50
N ASN A 144 -4.98 -2.16 0.71
CA ASN A 144 -5.99 -2.21 -0.35
C ASN A 144 -6.97 -3.34 -0.04
N ILE A 145 -8.26 -3.17 -0.38
CA ILE A 145 -9.25 -4.25 -0.27
C ILE A 145 -8.73 -5.46 -1.05
N PHE A 146 -8.35 -5.25 -2.32
CA PHE A 146 -7.63 -6.26 -3.09
C PHE A 146 -6.12 -5.95 -3.05
N PRO A 147 -5.33 -6.68 -2.25
CA PRO A 147 -3.93 -6.32 -1.97
C PRO A 147 -2.95 -6.75 -3.06
N PHE A 148 -3.44 -7.40 -4.11
CA PHE A 148 -2.67 -7.80 -5.28
C PHE A 148 -2.86 -6.80 -6.42
N HIS A 149 -1.94 -6.82 -7.41
CA HIS A 149 -1.98 -5.87 -8.51
C HIS A 149 -2.72 -6.46 -9.73
N PRO A 150 -3.98 -6.06 -10.00
CA PRO A 150 -4.70 -6.45 -11.20
C PRO A 150 -4.27 -5.58 -12.38
N TYR A 151 -3.90 -6.21 -13.49
CA TYR A 151 -3.42 -5.54 -14.69
C TYR A 151 -4.21 -5.91 -15.94
N LYS A 152 -4.10 -5.09 -16.99
CA LYS A 152 -4.74 -5.35 -18.30
C LYS A 152 -3.94 -6.40 -19.05
N ASP A 153 -4.66 -7.26 -19.77
CA ASP A 153 -4.05 -8.32 -20.57
C ASP A 153 -2.87 -7.83 -21.43
N GLY A 154 -1.79 -8.59 -21.42
CA GLY A 154 -0.55 -8.29 -22.15
C GLY A 154 0.23 -7.06 -21.63
N ASN A 155 -0.20 -6.39 -20.56
CA ASN A 155 0.50 -5.21 -20.03
C ASN A 155 0.54 -5.17 -18.50
N ILE A 156 1.56 -5.79 -17.93
CA ILE A 156 1.77 -5.83 -16.48
C ILE A 156 2.02 -4.44 -15.86
N LEU A 157 2.54 -3.47 -16.61
CA LEU A 157 2.71 -2.08 -16.18
C LEU A 157 1.45 -1.24 -16.46
N SER A 158 0.28 -1.79 -16.14
CA SER A 158 -1.01 -1.12 -16.24
C SER A 158 -1.86 -1.42 -15.01
N ASN A 159 -2.90 -0.63 -14.77
CA ASN A 159 -3.88 -0.91 -13.73
C ASN A 159 -5.24 -1.22 -14.36
N ARG A 160 -5.98 -2.14 -13.77
CA ARG A 160 -7.42 -2.30 -13.93
C ARG A 160 -8.12 -2.29 -12.57
N THR A 161 -9.40 -2.03 -12.59
CA THR A 161 -10.23 -2.19 -11.40
C THR A 161 -10.33 -3.67 -11.02
N PRO A 162 -10.21 -4.05 -9.74
CA PRO A 162 -10.51 -5.39 -9.27
C PRO A 162 -11.94 -5.81 -9.63
N THR A 163 -12.14 -7.07 -9.97
CA THR A 163 -13.47 -7.67 -10.18
C THR A 163 -14.20 -7.89 -8.85
N GLY A 164 -15.50 -8.22 -8.91
CA GLY A 164 -16.26 -8.57 -7.71
C GLY A 164 -15.66 -9.77 -6.97
N GLU A 165 -15.27 -10.81 -7.71
CA GLU A 165 -14.65 -12.02 -7.15
C GLU A 165 -13.29 -11.72 -6.49
N GLU A 166 -12.48 -10.85 -7.12
CA GLU A 166 -11.21 -10.39 -6.53
C GLU A 166 -11.43 -9.59 -5.25
N LEU A 167 -12.48 -8.77 -5.18
CA LEU A 167 -12.85 -8.06 -3.96
C LEU A 167 -13.38 -9.01 -2.88
N ASP A 168 -14.14 -10.06 -3.25
CA ASP A 168 -14.60 -11.10 -2.33
C ASP A 168 -13.42 -11.85 -1.69
N VAL A 169 -12.38 -12.15 -2.47
CA VAL A 169 -11.12 -12.74 -1.94
C VAL A 169 -10.34 -11.70 -1.10
N GLY A 170 -10.22 -10.50 -1.61
CA GLY A 170 -9.38 -9.45 -1.00
C GLY A 170 -9.86 -9.04 0.38
N ILE A 171 -11.19 -8.99 0.61
CA ILE A 171 -11.75 -8.61 1.92
C ILE A 171 -11.34 -9.58 3.03
N GLU A 172 -11.11 -10.86 2.72
CA GLU A 172 -10.66 -11.83 3.71
C GLU A 172 -9.23 -11.48 4.21
N TYR A 173 -8.34 -11.04 3.32
CA TYR A 173 -7.03 -10.54 3.74
C TYR A 173 -7.11 -9.26 4.56
N ALA A 174 -8.05 -8.36 4.25
CA ALA A 174 -8.28 -7.17 5.08
C ALA A 174 -8.76 -7.54 6.49
N ARG A 175 -9.66 -8.55 6.60
CA ARG A 175 -10.11 -9.09 7.89
C ARG A 175 -8.97 -9.73 8.68
N LEU A 176 -8.11 -10.52 8.02
CA LEU A 176 -6.94 -11.11 8.65
C LEU A 176 -5.97 -10.04 9.16
N LEU A 177 -5.77 -8.96 8.41
CA LEU A 177 -4.94 -7.82 8.84
C LEU A 177 -5.54 -7.11 10.06
N MET A 178 -6.86 -6.90 10.10
CA MET A 178 -7.56 -6.34 11.26
C MET A 178 -7.47 -7.25 12.50
N GLN A 179 -7.43 -8.57 12.32
CA GLN A 179 -7.18 -9.50 13.41
C GLN A 179 -5.71 -9.51 13.86
N LEU A 180 -4.77 -9.32 12.95
CA LEU A 180 -3.34 -9.23 13.26
C LEU A 180 -3.01 -7.99 14.08
N ILE A 181 -3.65 -6.86 13.76
CA ILE A 181 -3.50 -5.58 14.46
C ILE A 181 -4.89 -5.13 14.92
N PRO A 182 -5.34 -5.57 16.09
CA PRO A 182 -6.70 -5.30 16.56
C PRO A 182 -6.85 -3.85 17.05
N GLY A 183 -8.07 -3.34 16.98
CA GLY A 183 -8.42 -2.01 17.51
C GLY A 183 -8.14 -0.85 16.55
N MET A 184 -7.63 -1.10 15.35
CA MET A 184 -7.46 -0.04 14.36
C MET A 184 -8.82 0.54 13.91
N LYS A 185 -8.90 1.87 13.83
CA LYS A 185 -10.00 2.58 13.20
C LYS A 185 -9.88 2.46 11.67
N VAL A 186 -10.87 1.86 11.03
CA VAL A 186 -10.87 1.67 9.57
C VAL A 186 -11.29 2.95 8.86
N VAL A 187 -10.50 3.40 7.90
CA VAL A 187 -10.71 4.60 7.11
C VAL A 187 -10.69 4.26 5.63
N ALA A 188 -11.84 4.33 4.98
CA ALA A 188 -11.95 4.13 3.53
C ALA A 188 -11.41 5.35 2.77
N ILE A 189 -10.58 5.11 1.75
CA ILE A 189 -10.10 6.14 0.85
C ILE A 189 -11.01 6.19 -0.38
N GLY A 190 -11.90 7.20 -0.40
CA GLY A 190 -12.89 7.40 -1.44
C GLY A 190 -14.18 6.57 -1.26
N ARG A 191 -15.25 7.07 -1.88
CA ARG A 191 -16.61 6.48 -1.76
C ARG A 191 -16.68 5.04 -2.23
N LYS A 192 -15.92 4.67 -3.26
CA LYS A 192 -15.93 3.32 -3.81
C LYS A 192 -15.41 2.31 -2.79
N SER A 193 -14.29 2.61 -2.13
CA SER A 193 -13.76 1.78 -1.04
C SER A 193 -14.74 1.70 0.13
N GLN A 194 -15.37 2.82 0.51
CA GLN A 194 -16.40 2.85 1.56
C GLN A 194 -17.60 1.95 1.24
N GLN A 195 -18.12 2.04 0.02
CA GLN A 195 -19.26 1.22 -0.43
C GLN A 195 -18.88 -0.27 -0.45
N THR A 196 -17.69 -0.59 -0.92
CA THR A 196 -17.19 -1.98 -0.95
C THR A 196 -17.03 -2.52 0.48
N LEU A 197 -16.39 -1.79 1.39
CA LEU A 197 -16.26 -2.21 2.80
C LEU A 197 -17.64 -2.38 3.45
N GLY A 198 -18.58 -1.45 3.21
CA GLY A 198 -19.95 -1.53 3.71
C GLY A 198 -20.72 -2.77 3.20
N LYS A 199 -20.54 -3.16 1.94
CA LYS A 199 -21.09 -4.41 1.36
C LYS A 199 -20.67 -5.65 2.17
N TYR A 200 -19.44 -5.64 2.69
CA TYR A 200 -18.90 -6.74 3.49
C TYR A 200 -19.06 -6.57 5.01
N GLY A 201 -19.85 -5.59 5.45
CA GLY A 201 -20.15 -5.36 6.86
C GLY A 201 -18.99 -4.75 7.66
N VAL A 202 -18.00 -4.17 7.01
CA VAL A 202 -16.89 -3.48 7.67
C VAL A 202 -17.27 -2.02 7.90
N ALA A 203 -17.44 -1.65 9.18
CA ALA A 203 -17.67 -0.26 9.57
C ALA A 203 -16.41 0.58 9.33
N CYS A 204 -16.56 1.73 8.68
CA CYS A 204 -15.42 2.60 8.37
C CYS A 204 -15.83 4.07 8.31
N GLU A 205 -14.91 4.96 8.63
CA GLU A 205 -14.97 6.36 8.21
C GLU A 205 -14.57 6.49 6.75
N CYS A 206 -14.82 7.64 6.13
CA CYS A 206 -14.47 7.87 4.73
C CYS A 206 -13.77 9.22 4.55
N VAL A 207 -12.61 9.19 3.92
CA VAL A 207 -11.92 10.39 3.44
C VAL A 207 -12.00 10.48 1.92
N PRO A 208 -12.00 11.69 1.31
CA PRO A 208 -11.95 11.83 -0.14
C PRO A 208 -10.76 11.11 -0.75
N HIS A 209 -10.89 10.60 -1.98
CA HIS A 209 -9.74 10.03 -2.69
C HIS A 209 -8.80 11.16 -3.13
N PRO A 210 -7.45 11.02 -2.96
CA PRO A 210 -6.50 12.10 -3.27
C PRO A 210 -6.29 12.36 -4.76
N SER A 211 -6.76 11.48 -5.66
CA SER A 211 -6.63 11.66 -7.11
C SER A 211 -7.64 12.68 -7.67
N MET A 212 -7.44 13.07 -8.95
CA MET A 212 -8.37 13.93 -9.71
C MET A 212 -8.70 15.26 -9.01
N GLY A 213 -7.70 15.93 -8.43
CA GLY A 213 -7.89 17.20 -7.73
C GLY A 213 -8.35 17.07 -6.27
N GLY A 214 -8.54 15.85 -5.76
CA GLY A 214 -9.00 15.59 -4.39
C GLY A 214 -7.95 15.77 -3.29
N ALA A 215 -6.68 16.04 -3.63
CA ALA A 215 -5.58 16.07 -2.66
C ALA A 215 -5.78 17.04 -1.49
N ASN A 216 -6.32 18.25 -1.73
CA ASN A 216 -6.57 19.20 -0.65
C ASN A 216 -7.72 18.79 0.27
N ALA A 217 -8.80 18.27 -0.29
CA ALA A 217 -9.92 17.74 0.48
C ALA A 217 -9.50 16.51 1.31
N PHE A 218 -8.68 15.64 0.73
CA PHE A 218 -8.08 14.51 1.43
C PHE A 218 -7.23 14.97 2.63
N LYS A 219 -6.28 15.89 2.41
CA LYS A 219 -5.40 16.41 3.48
C LYS A 219 -6.20 17.03 4.62
N LYS A 220 -7.24 17.79 4.31
CA LYS A 220 -8.13 18.39 5.31
C LYS A 220 -8.85 17.32 6.13
N ALA A 221 -9.47 16.33 5.49
CA ALA A 221 -10.19 15.25 6.16
C ALA A 221 -9.27 14.40 7.05
N VAL A 222 -8.05 14.10 6.61
CA VAL A 222 -7.05 13.38 7.41
C VAL A 222 -6.61 14.22 8.63
N ALA A 223 -6.43 15.54 8.47
CA ALA A 223 -6.11 16.43 9.57
C ALA A 223 -7.20 16.44 10.66
N GLU A 224 -8.47 16.53 10.24
CA GLU A 224 -9.63 16.48 11.13
C GLU A 224 -9.73 15.13 11.87
N LEU A 225 -9.50 14.03 11.14
CA LEU A 225 -9.49 12.68 11.70
C LEU A 225 -8.42 12.52 12.80
N PHE A 226 -7.21 13.00 12.55
CA PHE A 226 -6.11 12.90 13.50
C PHE A 226 -6.27 13.83 14.71
N ALA A 227 -6.81 15.04 14.50
CA ALA A 227 -7.10 15.98 15.59
C ALA A 227 -8.13 15.42 16.59
N ALA A 228 -9.14 14.72 16.10
CA ALA A 228 -10.16 14.07 16.94
C ALA A 228 -9.56 13.02 17.89
N GLN A 229 -8.51 12.31 17.47
CA GLN A 229 -7.85 11.30 18.32
C GLN A 229 -6.89 11.91 19.36
N GLY A 230 -6.29 13.05 19.06
CA GLY A 230 -5.40 13.75 20.01
C GLY A 230 -6.13 14.40 21.21
N GLY A 231 -7.44 14.58 21.12
CA GLY A 231 -8.29 15.13 22.18
C GLY A 231 -8.82 14.11 23.20
N GLU A 232 -8.58 12.83 22.99
CA GLU A 232 -9.03 11.73 23.89
C GLU A 232 -7.93 11.23 24.86
N LYS A 233 -6.82 11.98 25.01
CA LYS A 233 -5.71 11.64 25.94
C LYS A 233 -5.77 12.45 27.20
#